data_b791513a179cbae65b566d303e92295a
#
_entry.id   b791513a179cbae65b566d303e92295a
#
_cell.length_a   1.000
_cell.length_b   1.000
_cell.length_c   1.000
_cell.angle_alpha   90.00
_cell.angle_beta   90.00
_cell.angle_gamma   90.00
#
_symmetry.space_group_name_H-M   'P 1'
#
loop_
_entity.id
_entity.type
_entity.pdbx_description
1 polymer ?
#
loop_
_entity_poly.entity_id
_entity_poly.type
_entity_poly.pdbx_seq_one_letter_code
_entity_poly.pdbx_strand_id
1 'polypeptide(L)'
;MPVPRANPAAKTSAAKTSAATTRATLAVLSMAQFLIALDYSIIYIALPSVAADLHLEPALAQWVVSAYAVLFAGFLVVGGRLTDRVGAKRLFIVAIVAFGVASAIGGAAGDGAVLLAARGAQGLGAALLQPAVLGLIGTTFPAGPARSRALAVWGSVGASGLAAGAILGGLLTAASWRLTFVINVPLTLLCALGAAAWVGAGQRTPAGRTPLLASVLGTGTVLALVLGLTLGSERGWTATPTVGCLGLAVLLLVGFVHNERTARAVLIEPVLRRTGSLRVGAAATALYMASVGSEFYLLTLLLQAAKGYPPLRAGLAFLPLAVLVTAGSTAAGRAVRRFTPSTVLTSGFLIATGGLLWLSLTLHGDSYAVDLLPGLLLSGFGHGLIYPSMFIIGTRDVPAAHQGTAGALLTTSQYLSGAVTVAVLTLTLGPAPGPVSFRTAFLLTTAAAAAGLVLALSTSRRAGPPSGAE
;
A
#
# COMPACT_ATOMS: atom_id res chain seq x y z
N MET A 1 -47.85 -34.44 4.08
CA MET A 1 -46.50 -34.96 4.03
C MET A 1 -45.65 -34.19 5.04
N PRO A 2 -44.95 -34.79 6.01
CA PRO A 2 -44.13 -34.10 6.96
C PRO A 2 -42.82 -33.65 6.28
N VAL A 3 -42.49 -32.35 6.42
CA VAL A 3 -41.23 -31.77 5.94
C VAL A 3 -40.05 -32.42 6.69
N PRO A 4 -39.04 -32.98 6.02
CA PRO A 4 -37.90 -33.63 6.69
C PRO A 4 -37.17 -32.61 7.58
N ARG A 5 -37.11 -32.88 8.88
CA ARG A 5 -36.32 -32.09 9.84
C ARG A 5 -34.83 -32.23 9.48
N ALA A 6 -34.19 -31.13 9.03
CA ALA A 6 -32.77 -31.11 8.73
C ALA A 6 -31.97 -31.50 9.98
N ASN A 7 -31.10 -32.49 9.84
CA ASN A 7 -30.23 -33.04 10.90
C ASN A 7 -29.32 -31.91 11.49
N PRO A 8 -29.40 -31.60 12.80
CA PRO A 8 -28.62 -30.57 13.44
C PRO A 8 -27.10 -30.80 13.33
N ALA A 9 -26.65 -32.06 13.30
CA ALA A 9 -25.25 -32.41 13.13
C ALA A 9 -24.72 -32.02 11.74
N ALA A 10 -25.54 -32.17 10.67
CA ALA A 10 -25.17 -31.76 9.32
C ALA A 10 -25.07 -30.23 9.20
N LYS A 11 -25.95 -29.46 9.87
CA LYS A 11 -25.84 -27.99 9.93
C LYS A 11 -24.61 -27.54 10.67
N THR A 12 -24.25 -28.18 11.77
CA THR A 12 -23.05 -27.86 12.56
C THR A 12 -21.74 -28.18 11.80
N SER A 13 -21.71 -29.29 11.06
CA SER A 13 -20.58 -29.67 10.21
C SER A 13 -20.39 -28.69 9.04
N ALA A 14 -21.48 -28.36 8.32
CA ALA A 14 -21.46 -27.38 7.22
C ALA A 14 -21.03 -25.99 7.69
N ALA A 15 -21.48 -25.53 8.86
CA ALA A 15 -21.08 -24.25 9.44
C ALA A 15 -19.61 -24.22 9.84
N LYS A 16 -19.05 -25.31 10.39
CA LYS A 16 -17.62 -25.44 10.72
C LYS A 16 -16.76 -25.45 9.47
N THR A 17 -17.16 -26.16 8.42
CA THR A 17 -16.44 -26.18 7.12
C THR A 17 -16.46 -24.81 6.47
N SER A 18 -17.57 -24.08 6.50
CA SER A 18 -17.68 -22.71 5.99
C SER A 18 -16.77 -21.75 6.76
N ALA A 19 -16.70 -21.86 8.09
CA ALA A 19 -15.83 -21.00 8.91
C ALA A 19 -14.34 -21.29 8.68
N ALA A 20 -13.95 -22.56 8.48
CA ALA A 20 -12.57 -22.94 8.16
C ALA A 20 -12.16 -22.39 6.79
N THR A 21 -13.02 -22.53 5.77
CA THR A 21 -12.79 -21.99 4.43
C THR A 21 -12.63 -20.46 4.45
N THR A 22 -13.46 -19.75 5.21
CA THR A 22 -13.36 -18.30 5.35
C THR A 22 -12.04 -17.86 6.01
N ARG A 23 -11.57 -18.60 7.03
CA ARG A 23 -10.26 -18.33 7.66
C ARG A 23 -9.11 -18.62 6.70
N ALA A 24 -9.17 -19.72 5.96
CA ALA A 24 -8.16 -20.06 4.95
C ALA A 24 -8.10 -19.01 3.83
N THR A 25 -9.26 -18.53 3.35
CA THR A 25 -9.35 -17.43 2.40
C THR A 25 -8.64 -16.16 2.94
N LEU A 26 -8.93 -15.76 4.20
CA LEU A 26 -8.26 -14.60 4.80
C LEU A 26 -6.75 -14.80 4.90
N ALA A 27 -6.28 -16.00 5.25
CA ALA A 27 -4.86 -16.30 5.32
C ALA A 27 -4.18 -16.16 3.96
N VAL A 28 -4.79 -16.67 2.88
CA VAL A 28 -4.28 -16.53 1.50
C VAL A 28 -4.22 -15.06 1.08
N LEU A 29 -5.27 -14.29 1.33
CA LEU A 29 -5.32 -12.87 0.96
C LEU A 29 -4.32 -12.03 1.77
N SER A 30 -4.14 -12.36 3.05
CA SER A 30 -3.14 -11.71 3.90
C SER A 30 -1.71 -12.11 3.52
N MET A 31 -1.47 -13.36 3.10
CA MET A 31 -0.17 -13.81 2.60
C MET A 31 0.21 -13.06 1.31
N ALA A 32 -0.75 -12.81 0.40
CA ALA A 32 -0.51 -12.01 -0.79
C ALA A 32 -0.11 -10.57 -0.43
N GLN A 33 -0.72 -9.96 0.60
CA GLN A 33 -0.34 -8.65 1.10
C GLN A 33 1.05 -8.66 1.74
N PHE A 34 1.35 -9.70 2.51
CA PHE A 34 2.68 -9.91 3.07
C PHE A 34 3.74 -9.94 1.98
N LEU A 35 3.50 -10.70 0.91
CA LEU A 35 4.39 -10.83 -0.22
C LEU A 35 4.66 -9.49 -0.91
N ILE A 36 3.63 -8.70 -1.19
CA ILE A 36 3.78 -7.36 -1.80
C ILE A 36 4.64 -6.47 -0.91
N ALA A 37 4.39 -6.47 0.40
CA ALA A 37 5.11 -5.64 1.35
C ALA A 37 6.56 -6.12 1.57
N LEU A 38 6.77 -7.44 1.62
CA LEU A 38 8.07 -8.08 1.69
C LEU A 38 8.94 -7.69 0.48
N ASP A 39 8.42 -7.91 -0.74
CA ASP A 39 9.14 -7.63 -1.98
C ASP A 39 9.48 -6.15 -2.12
N TYR A 40 8.58 -5.27 -1.68
CA TYR A 40 8.82 -3.83 -1.67
C TYR A 40 9.98 -3.44 -0.75
N SER A 41 10.11 -4.04 0.43
CA SER A 41 11.15 -3.65 1.40
C SER A 41 12.48 -4.39 1.22
N ILE A 42 12.45 -5.64 0.80
CA ILE A 42 13.64 -6.51 0.69
C ILE A 42 14.65 -5.99 -0.33
N ILE A 43 14.15 -5.39 -1.43
CA ILE A 43 15.00 -4.92 -2.54
C ILE A 43 15.91 -3.76 -2.14
N TYR A 44 15.47 -2.90 -1.21
CA TYR A 44 16.30 -1.78 -0.73
C TYR A 44 17.57 -2.26 -0.04
N ILE A 45 17.49 -3.40 0.67
CA ILE A 45 18.65 -4.01 1.35
C ILE A 45 19.55 -4.72 0.35
N ALA A 46 18.96 -5.35 -0.67
CA ALA A 46 19.71 -6.12 -1.68
C ALA A 46 20.39 -5.22 -2.73
N LEU A 47 19.92 -3.99 -2.92
CA LEU A 47 20.29 -3.11 -4.02
C LEU A 47 21.80 -2.91 -4.18
N PRO A 48 22.59 -2.65 -3.11
CA PRO A 48 24.05 -2.50 -3.26
C PRO A 48 24.72 -3.77 -3.80
N SER A 49 24.29 -4.96 -3.33
CA SER A 49 24.84 -6.25 -3.79
C SER A 49 24.43 -6.56 -5.24
N VAL A 50 23.20 -6.21 -5.62
CA VAL A 50 22.71 -6.28 -7.00
C VAL A 50 23.54 -5.39 -7.92
N ALA A 51 23.75 -4.15 -7.53
CA ALA A 51 24.51 -3.17 -8.32
C ALA A 51 25.96 -3.61 -8.51
N ALA A 52 26.58 -4.17 -7.46
CA ALA A 52 27.95 -4.68 -7.54
C ALA A 52 28.07 -5.92 -8.44
N ASP A 53 27.17 -6.91 -8.30
CA ASP A 53 27.22 -8.18 -9.04
C ASP A 53 26.90 -8.01 -10.54
N LEU A 54 25.94 -7.15 -10.87
CA LEU A 54 25.55 -6.87 -12.25
C LEU A 54 26.23 -5.65 -12.86
N HIS A 55 27.23 -5.05 -12.16
CA HIS A 55 28.01 -3.89 -12.59
C HIS A 55 27.10 -2.73 -13.05
N LEU A 56 26.00 -2.45 -12.29
CA LEU A 56 25.05 -1.41 -12.64
C LEU A 56 25.60 -0.02 -12.30
N GLU A 57 25.46 0.91 -13.22
CA GLU A 57 25.64 2.32 -12.90
C GLU A 57 24.60 2.79 -11.86
N PRO A 58 24.91 3.79 -11.03
CA PRO A 58 24.03 4.26 -9.96
C PRO A 58 22.60 4.61 -10.44
N ALA A 59 22.48 5.24 -11.60
CA ALA A 59 21.17 5.56 -12.20
C ALA A 59 20.37 4.32 -12.55
N LEU A 60 21.01 3.28 -13.10
CA LEU A 60 20.35 2.02 -13.44
C LEU A 60 19.97 1.22 -12.20
N ALA A 61 20.83 1.22 -11.18
CA ALA A 61 20.53 0.60 -9.88
C ALA A 61 19.27 1.19 -9.25
N GLN A 62 19.07 2.50 -9.29
CA GLN A 62 17.87 3.15 -8.79
C GLN A 62 16.61 2.69 -9.55
N TRP A 63 16.71 2.45 -10.86
CA TRP A 63 15.61 1.93 -11.67
C TRP A 63 15.17 0.52 -11.28
N VAL A 64 15.99 -0.29 -10.62
CA VAL A 64 15.58 -1.59 -10.05
C VAL A 64 14.43 -1.43 -9.04
N VAL A 65 14.41 -0.32 -8.30
CA VAL A 65 13.31 0.02 -7.39
C VAL A 65 12.19 0.76 -8.11
N SER A 66 12.55 1.77 -8.92
CA SER A 66 11.61 2.68 -9.56
C SER A 66 10.73 1.99 -10.59
N ALA A 67 11.25 1.02 -11.37
CA ALA A 67 10.48 0.29 -12.39
C ALA A 67 9.27 -0.45 -11.78
N TYR A 68 9.46 -1.07 -10.61
CA TYR A 68 8.37 -1.67 -9.86
C TYR A 68 7.33 -0.62 -9.43
N ALA A 69 7.78 0.45 -8.77
CA ALA A 69 6.90 1.46 -8.19
C ALA A 69 6.08 2.20 -9.23
N VAL A 70 6.69 2.57 -10.37
CA VAL A 70 6.04 3.27 -11.49
C VAL A 70 4.93 2.40 -12.09
N LEU A 71 5.22 1.14 -12.45
CA LEU A 71 4.21 0.24 -13.02
C LEU A 71 3.15 -0.17 -12.00
N PHE A 72 3.53 -0.38 -10.75
CA PHE A 72 2.57 -0.64 -9.69
C PHE A 72 1.56 0.51 -9.55
N ALA A 73 2.01 1.74 -9.35
CA ALA A 73 1.14 2.90 -9.20
C ALA A 73 0.28 3.16 -10.45
N GLY A 74 0.88 3.06 -11.65
CA GLY A 74 0.22 3.36 -12.92
C GLY A 74 -0.94 2.43 -13.25
N PHE A 75 -0.80 1.14 -12.96
CA PHE A 75 -1.79 0.13 -13.36
C PHE A 75 -2.82 -0.22 -12.27
N LEU A 76 -2.74 0.35 -11.06
CA LEU A 76 -3.68 0.06 -9.96
C LEU A 76 -5.15 0.26 -10.35
N VAL A 77 -5.49 1.38 -10.98
CA VAL A 77 -6.90 1.69 -11.33
C VAL A 77 -7.42 0.75 -12.41
N VAL A 78 -6.59 0.42 -13.39
CA VAL A 78 -6.91 -0.62 -14.40
C VAL A 78 -7.07 -1.99 -13.74
N GLY A 79 -6.19 -2.34 -12.80
CA GLY A 79 -6.28 -3.55 -12.00
C GLY A 79 -7.59 -3.65 -11.22
N GLY A 80 -8.03 -2.53 -10.60
CA GLY A 80 -9.32 -2.44 -9.93
C GLY A 80 -10.50 -2.72 -10.86
N ARG A 81 -10.47 -2.09 -12.03
CA ARG A 81 -11.52 -2.28 -13.04
C ARG A 81 -11.55 -3.71 -13.60
N LEU A 82 -10.37 -4.29 -13.83
CA LEU A 82 -10.25 -5.70 -14.24
C LEU A 82 -10.77 -6.64 -13.15
N THR A 83 -10.48 -6.34 -11.88
CA THR A 83 -10.98 -7.11 -10.72
C THR A 83 -12.50 -7.23 -10.75
N ASP A 84 -13.20 -6.11 -10.93
CA ASP A 84 -14.65 -6.05 -10.89
C ASP A 84 -15.28 -6.71 -12.14
N ARG A 85 -14.61 -6.70 -13.31
CA ARG A 85 -15.12 -7.24 -14.58
C ARG A 85 -14.80 -8.71 -14.81
N VAL A 86 -13.54 -9.10 -14.68
CA VAL A 86 -13.07 -10.47 -14.97
C VAL A 86 -13.41 -11.40 -13.79
N GLY A 87 -13.54 -10.82 -12.61
CA GLY A 87 -13.76 -11.51 -11.35
C GLY A 87 -12.47 -11.60 -10.52
N ALA A 88 -12.58 -11.19 -9.28
CA ALA A 88 -11.44 -11.01 -8.38
C ALA A 88 -10.59 -12.28 -8.19
N LYS A 89 -11.20 -13.49 -8.10
CA LYS A 89 -10.44 -14.75 -7.97
C LYS A 89 -9.55 -15.03 -9.18
N ARG A 90 -10.08 -14.86 -10.39
CA ARG A 90 -9.31 -15.13 -11.62
C ARG A 90 -8.14 -14.17 -11.73
N LEU A 91 -8.42 -12.88 -11.52
CA LEU A 91 -7.37 -11.86 -11.57
C LEU A 91 -6.31 -12.07 -10.49
N PHE A 92 -6.71 -12.45 -9.27
CA PHE A 92 -5.80 -12.81 -8.19
C PHE A 92 -4.83 -13.92 -8.62
N ILE A 93 -5.36 -15.02 -9.16
CA ILE A 93 -4.52 -16.17 -9.56
C ILE A 93 -3.57 -15.77 -10.70
N VAL A 94 -4.06 -15.08 -11.73
CA VAL A 94 -3.21 -14.63 -12.86
C VAL A 94 -2.13 -13.68 -12.35
N ALA A 95 -2.48 -12.72 -11.51
CA ALA A 95 -1.56 -11.71 -10.98
C ALA A 95 -0.49 -12.32 -10.08
N ILE A 96 -0.86 -13.24 -9.18
CA ILE A 96 0.10 -13.87 -8.26
C ILE A 96 1.06 -14.81 -9.00
N VAL A 97 0.58 -15.53 -10.02
CA VAL A 97 1.43 -16.37 -10.87
C VAL A 97 2.37 -15.50 -11.70
N ALA A 98 1.87 -14.43 -12.33
CA ALA A 98 2.71 -13.50 -13.09
C ALA A 98 3.80 -12.88 -12.21
N PHE A 99 3.45 -12.49 -10.96
CA PHE A 99 4.41 -11.99 -9.98
C PHE A 99 5.47 -13.03 -9.64
N GLY A 100 5.07 -14.30 -9.40
CA GLY A 100 6.00 -15.40 -9.11
C GLY A 100 6.94 -15.73 -10.26
N VAL A 101 6.44 -15.73 -11.49
CA VAL A 101 7.26 -15.95 -12.70
C VAL A 101 8.25 -14.78 -12.89
N ALA A 102 7.80 -13.55 -12.74
CA ALA A 102 8.67 -12.38 -12.79
C ALA A 102 9.75 -12.42 -11.69
N SER A 103 9.39 -12.89 -10.49
CA SER A 103 10.36 -13.10 -9.41
C SER A 103 11.39 -14.19 -9.75
N ALA A 104 10.98 -15.30 -10.33
CA ALA A 104 11.91 -16.34 -10.79
C ALA A 104 12.89 -15.81 -11.86
N ILE A 105 12.38 -15.03 -12.82
CA ILE A 105 13.21 -14.37 -13.86
C ILE A 105 14.18 -13.39 -13.21
N GLY A 106 13.72 -12.55 -12.24
CA GLY A 106 14.58 -11.61 -11.52
C GLY A 106 15.69 -12.29 -10.73
N GLY A 107 15.39 -13.41 -10.07
CA GLY A 107 16.39 -14.22 -9.37
C GLY A 107 17.41 -14.91 -10.28
N ALA A 108 17.03 -15.19 -11.53
CA ALA A 108 17.89 -15.78 -12.55
C ALA A 108 18.59 -14.73 -13.46
N ALA A 109 18.37 -13.42 -13.21
CA ALA A 109 18.89 -12.36 -14.08
C ALA A 109 20.43 -12.37 -14.12
N GLY A 110 20.99 -12.37 -15.32
CA GLY A 110 22.41 -12.25 -15.59
C GLY A 110 22.86 -10.84 -15.96
N ASP A 111 21.91 -9.92 -16.21
CA ASP A 111 22.17 -8.54 -16.57
C ASP A 111 21.08 -7.58 -16.03
N GLY A 112 21.38 -6.29 -16.09
CA GLY A 112 20.48 -5.25 -15.57
C GLY A 112 19.18 -5.11 -16.36
N ALA A 113 19.17 -5.36 -17.67
CA ALA A 113 17.96 -5.18 -18.49
C ALA A 113 16.91 -6.26 -18.16
N VAL A 114 17.34 -7.53 -18.02
CA VAL A 114 16.47 -8.62 -17.58
C VAL A 114 15.93 -8.35 -16.17
N LEU A 115 16.79 -7.88 -15.26
CA LEU A 115 16.34 -7.54 -13.90
C LEU A 115 15.31 -6.40 -13.88
N LEU A 116 15.53 -5.33 -14.65
CA LEU A 116 14.59 -4.21 -14.77
C LEU A 116 13.25 -4.66 -15.38
N ALA A 117 13.28 -5.48 -16.41
CA ALA A 117 12.07 -6.05 -17.00
C ALA A 117 11.30 -6.92 -15.99
N ALA A 118 12.01 -7.75 -15.22
CA ALA A 118 11.42 -8.55 -14.14
C ALA A 118 10.81 -7.67 -13.06
N ARG A 119 11.48 -6.60 -12.61
CA ARG A 119 10.95 -5.62 -11.64
C ARG A 119 9.70 -4.92 -12.16
N GLY A 120 9.69 -4.51 -13.43
CA GLY A 120 8.51 -3.94 -14.07
C GLY A 120 7.34 -4.93 -14.10
N ALA A 121 7.59 -6.19 -14.47
CA ALA A 121 6.59 -7.25 -14.51
C ALA A 121 6.05 -7.58 -13.09
N GLN A 122 6.91 -7.59 -12.05
CA GLN A 122 6.48 -7.71 -10.65
C GLN A 122 5.57 -6.54 -10.25
N GLY A 123 5.94 -5.30 -10.59
CA GLY A 123 5.13 -4.10 -10.33
C GLY A 123 3.75 -4.18 -10.97
N LEU A 124 3.68 -4.61 -12.23
CA LEU A 124 2.41 -4.85 -12.93
C LEU A 124 1.60 -5.97 -12.27
N GLY A 125 2.23 -7.10 -11.92
CA GLY A 125 1.59 -8.19 -11.19
C GLY A 125 1.00 -7.72 -9.86
N ALA A 126 1.76 -6.95 -9.08
CA ALA A 126 1.31 -6.38 -7.82
C ALA A 126 0.14 -5.38 -8.01
N ALA A 127 0.17 -4.56 -9.07
CA ALA A 127 -0.89 -3.61 -9.42
C ALA A 127 -2.23 -4.29 -9.72
N LEU A 128 -2.20 -5.50 -10.29
CA LEU A 128 -3.38 -6.32 -10.51
C LEU A 128 -3.80 -7.09 -9.25
N LEU A 129 -2.82 -7.54 -8.46
CA LEU A 129 -3.04 -8.35 -7.26
C LEU A 129 -3.69 -7.55 -6.12
N GLN A 130 -3.22 -6.34 -5.86
CA GLN A 130 -3.69 -5.50 -4.76
C GLN A 130 -5.19 -5.22 -4.79
N PRO A 131 -5.80 -4.72 -5.90
CA PRO A 131 -7.24 -4.55 -5.95
C PRO A 131 -8.02 -5.87 -5.96
N ALA A 132 -7.43 -6.95 -6.50
CA ALA A 132 -8.06 -8.26 -6.45
C ALA A 132 -8.19 -8.79 -5.00
N VAL A 133 -7.16 -8.58 -4.16
CA VAL A 133 -7.20 -8.89 -2.72
C VAL A 133 -8.30 -8.10 -2.03
N LEU A 134 -8.35 -6.77 -2.22
CA LEU A 134 -9.36 -5.91 -1.61
C LEU A 134 -10.78 -6.24 -2.09
N GLY A 135 -10.94 -6.53 -3.38
CA GLY A 135 -12.19 -7.00 -3.97
C GLY A 135 -12.67 -8.32 -3.35
N LEU A 136 -11.75 -9.28 -3.15
CA LEU A 136 -12.06 -10.55 -2.49
C LEU A 136 -12.41 -10.39 -1.02
N ILE A 137 -11.72 -9.51 -0.29
CA ILE A 137 -12.10 -9.18 1.10
C ILE A 137 -13.51 -8.58 1.12
N GLY A 138 -13.79 -7.63 0.22
CA GLY A 138 -15.08 -6.95 0.14
C GLY A 138 -16.26 -7.86 -0.20
N THR A 139 -16.03 -8.90 -1.00
CA THR A 139 -17.07 -9.87 -1.41
C THR A 139 -17.18 -11.08 -0.48
N THR A 140 -16.08 -11.51 0.13
CA THR A 140 -16.07 -12.69 1.03
C THR A 140 -16.58 -12.35 2.42
N PHE A 141 -16.27 -11.15 2.92
CA PHE A 141 -16.64 -10.74 4.28
C PHE A 141 -17.81 -9.74 4.24
N PRO A 142 -18.94 -10.04 4.95
CA PRO A 142 -20.07 -9.13 5.04
C PRO A 142 -19.65 -7.76 5.56
N ALA A 143 -20.30 -6.71 5.09
CA ALA A 143 -20.08 -5.34 5.58
C ALA A 143 -20.27 -5.28 7.12
N GLY A 144 -19.48 -4.41 7.77
CA GLY A 144 -19.50 -4.27 9.23
C GLY A 144 -18.31 -4.97 9.91
N PRO A 145 -18.50 -5.50 11.15
CA PRO A 145 -17.37 -5.97 11.98
C PRO A 145 -16.52 -7.10 11.38
N ALA A 146 -17.13 -7.96 10.56
CA ALA A 146 -16.43 -9.08 9.92
C ALA A 146 -15.40 -8.57 8.88
N ARG A 147 -15.82 -7.65 8.00
CA ARG A 147 -14.96 -7.03 6.99
C ARG A 147 -13.89 -6.15 7.63
N SER A 148 -14.27 -5.38 8.65
CA SER A 148 -13.32 -4.54 9.40
C SER A 148 -12.21 -5.37 10.03
N ARG A 149 -12.55 -6.53 10.61
CA ARG A 149 -11.56 -7.48 11.15
C ARG A 149 -10.67 -8.05 10.06
N ALA A 150 -11.24 -8.44 8.93
CA ALA A 150 -10.47 -8.97 7.80
C ALA A 150 -9.46 -7.94 7.27
N LEU A 151 -9.87 -6.68 7.11
CA LEU A 151 -8.98 -5.58 6.70
C LEU A 151 -7.91 -5.27 7.76
N ALA A 152 -8.23 -5.37 9.05
CA ALA A 152 -7.25 -5.19 10.11
C ALA A 152 -6.19 -6.32 10.12
N VAL A 153 -6.60 -7.58 9.95
CA VAL A 153 -5.67 -8.72 9.81
C VAL A 153 -4.79 -8.55 8.56
N TRP A 154 -5.40 -8.23 7.43
CA TRP A 154 -4.71 -7.95 6.18
C TRP A 154 -3.68 -6.84 6.32
N GLY A 155 -4.04 -5.72 6.97
CA GLY A 155 -3.13 -4.59 7.23
C GLY A 155 -1.99 -4.96 8.19
N SER A 156 -2.28 -5.72 9.27
CA SER A 156 -1.26 -6.17 10.22
C SER A 156 -0.22 -7.09 9.56
N VAL A 157 -0.70 -8.01 8.72
CA VAL A 157 0.18 -8.95 8.00
C VAL A 157 1.01 -8.20 6.94
N GLY A 158 0.43 -7.17 6.28
CA GLY A 158 1.18 -6.30 5.38
C GLY A 158 2.30 -5.54 6.10
N ALA A 159 2.01 -4.97 7.27
CA ALA A 159 3.01 -4.30 8.09
C ALA A 159 4.14 -5.25 8.52
N SER A 160 3.79 -6.50 8.91
CA SER A 160 4.77 -7.53 9.23
C SER A 160 5.65 -7.89 8.03
N GLY A 161 5.10 -7.82 6.80
CA GLY A 161 5.84 -8.04 5.56
C GLY A 161 6.96 -7.01 5.35
N LEU A 162 6.70 -5.73 5.63
CA LEU A 162 7.73 -4.69 5.56
C LEU A 162 8.88 -4.95 6.54
N ALA A 163 8.56 -5.30 7.80
CA ALA A 163 9.56 -5.62 8.81
C ALA A 163 10.35 -6.90 8.44
N ALA A 164 9.64 -7.95 8.00
CA ALA A 164 10.25 -9.19 7.56
C ALA A 164 11.19 -8.97 6.36
N GLY A 165 10.82 -8.10 5.43
CA GLY A 165 11.65 -7.77 4.27
C GLY A 165 12.97 -7.11 4.63
N ALA A 166 12.98 -6.23 5.63
CA ALA A 166 14.20 -5.63 6.13
C ALA A 166 15.15 -6.69 6.76
N ILE A 167 14.62 -7.61 7.55
CA ILE A 167 15.40 -8.67 8.21
C ILE A 167 15.84 -9.73 7.20
N LEU A 168 14.89 -10.29 6.45
CA LEU A 168 15.17 -11.33 5.46
C LEU A 168 16.05 -10.81 4.32
N GLY A 169 15.89 -9.52 3.98
CA GLY A 169 16.74 -8.83 3.01
C GLY A 169 18.22 -8.93 3.41
N GLY A 170 18.55 -8.59 4.66
CA GLY A 170 19.90 -8.73 5.18
C GLY A 170 20.40 -10.16 5.18
N LEU A 171 19.61 -11.09 5.71
CA LEU A 171 19.99 -12.51 5.81
C LEU A 171 20.16 -13.17 4.44
N LEU A 172 19.23 -12.99 3.53
CA LEU A 172 19.29 -13.62 2.21
C LEU A 172 20.37 -12.99 1.33
N THR A 173 20.54 -11.68 1.38
CA THR A 173 21.56 -10.97 0.60
C THR A 173 22.97 -11.36 1.04
N ALA A 174 23.18 -11.69 2.32
CA ALA A 174 24.47 -12.19 2.82
C ALA A 174 24.90 -13.51 2.14
N ALA A 175 23.95 -14.36 1.74
CA ALA A 175 24.22 -15.57 0.97
C ALA A 175 24.22 -15.33 -0.54
N SER A 176 23.16 -14.68 -1.06
CA SER A 176 23.02 -14.22 -2.44
C SER A 176 21.83 -13.28 -2.56
N TRP A 177 21.98 -12.13 -3.24
CA TRP A 177 20.88 -11.24 -3.51
C TRP A 177 19.76 -11.92 -4.33
N ARG A 178 20.09 -12.92 -5.14
CA ARG A 178 19.14 -13.70 -5.94
C ARG A 178 18.07 -14.37 -5.09
N LEU A 179 18.41 -14.76 -3.86
CA LEU A 179 17.47 -15.38 -2.93
C LEU A 179 16.34 -14.43 -2.50
N THR A 180 16.56 -13.11 -2.57
CA THR A 180 15.52 -12.12 -2.27
C THR A 180 14.38 -12.13 -3.29
N PHE A 181 14.65 -12.58 -4.50
CA PHE A 181 13.65 -12.85 -5.53
C PHE A 181 13.07 -14.26 -5.43
N VAL A 182 13.95 -15.26 -5.25
CA VAL A 182 13.55 -16.68 -5.22
C VAL A 182 12.60 -16.98 -4.07
N ILE A 183 12.71 -16.30 -2.93
CA ILE A 183 11.79 -16.47 -1.79
C ILE A 183 10.33 -16.19 -2.14
N ASN A 184 10.08 -15.33 -3.13
CA ASN A 184 8.73 -15.02 -3.58
C ASN A 184 8.09 -16.22 -4.31
N VAL A 185 8.87 -17.07 -4.95
CA VAL A 185 8.36 -18.18 -5.78
C VAL A 185 7.52 -19.18 -4.97
N PRO A 186 8.03 -19.78 -3.86
CA PRO A 186 7.22 -20.66 -3.05
C PRO A 186 6.02 -19.95 -2.41
N LEU A 187 6.15 -18.69 -2.01
CA LEU A 187 5.04 -17.92 -1.44
C LEU A 187 3.93 -17.67 -2.45
N THR A 188 4.27 -17.34 -3.71
CA THR A 188 3.29 -17.16 -4.78
C THR A 188 2.60 -18.46 -5.15
N LEU A 189 3.33 -19.57 -5.18
CA LEU A 189 2.77 -20.90 -5.42
C LEU A 189 1.76 -21.28 -4.33
N LEU A 190 2.11 -21.10 -3.06
CA LEU A 190 1.20 -21.34 -1.93
C LEU A 190 -0.05 -20.47 -2.02
N CYS A 191 0.09 -19.17 -2.37
CA CYS A 191 -1.04 -18.27 -2.58
C CYS A 191 -1.93 -18.73 -3.74
N ALA A 192 -1.35 -19.13 -4.88
CA ALA A 192 -2.11 -19.58 -6.06
C ALA A 192 -2.90 -20.87 -5.75
N LEU A 193 -2.25 -21.87 -5.15
CA LEU A 193 -2.89 -23.13 -4.75
C LEU A 193 -3.97 -22.89 -3.69
N GLY A 194 -3.68 -22.08 -2.67
CA GLY A 194 -4.65 -21.70 -1.65
C GLY A 194 -5.85 -20.95 -2.22
N ALA A 195 -5.63 -20.06 -3.17
CA ALA A 195 -6.71 -19.35 -3.84
C ALA A 195 -7.56 -20.29 -4.71
N ALA A 196 -6.94 -21.23 -5.41
CA ALA A 196 -7.66 -22.25 -6.17
C ALA A 196 -8.58 -23.08 -5.27
N ALA A 197 -8.07 -23.51 -4.10
CA ALA A 197 -8.76 -24.40 -3.17
C ALA A 197 -9.85 -23.71 -2.33
N TRP A 198 -9.56 -22.51 -1.78
CA TRP A 198 -10.40 -21.93 -0.72
C TRP A 198 -11.11 -20.63 -1.11
N VAL A 199 -10.63 -19.91 -2.13
CA VAL A 199 -11.26 -18.63 -2.51
C VAL A 199 -12.47 -18.89 -3.40
N GLY A 200 -13.64 -18.34 -3.04
CA GLY A 200 -14.84 -18.39 -3.85
C GLY A 200 -14.70 -17.63 -5.19
N ALA A 201 -15.58 -17.95 -6.16
CA ALA A 201 -15.51 -17.36 -7.50
C ALA A 201 -15.67 -15.83 -7.54
N GLY A 202 -16.25 -15.23 -6.49
CA GLY A 202 -16.53 -13.80 -6.44
C GLY A 202 -17.70 -13.38 -7.35
N GLN A 203 -18.17 -12.16 -7.16
CA GLN A 203 -19.17 -11.55 -8.05
C GLN A 203 -18.46 -10.91 -9.25
N ARG A 204 -19.12 -10.95 -10.40
CA ARG A 204 -18.69 -10.25 -11.62
C ARG A 204 -19.69 -9.17 -11.95
N THR A 205 -19.22 -7.98 -12.28
CA THR A 205 -20.08 -6.96 -12.86
C THR A 205 -20.38 -7.32 -14.31
N PRO A 206 -21.64 -7.26 -14.77
CA PRO A 206 -21.97 -7.51 -16.18
C PRO A 206 -21.11 -6.66 -17.11
N ALA A 207 -20.70 -7.23 -18.24
CA ALA A 207 -19.77 -6.62 -19.18
C ALA A 207 -20.40 -5.39 -19.85
N GLY A 208 -20.10 -4.19 -19.32
CA GLY A 208 -20.31 -2.91 -20.02
C GLY A 208 -19.15 -2.64 -21.01
N ARG A 209 -19.25 -1.56 -21.81
CA ARG A 209 -18.14 -1.12 -22.70
C ARG A 209 -16.88 -0.86 -21.88
N THR A 210 -15.73 -1.35 -22.39
CA THR A 210 -14.44 -1.10 -21.74
C THR A 210 -14.04 0.35 -21.97
N PRO A 211 -13.80 1.15 -20.93
CA PRO A 211 -13.36 2.54 -21.07
C PRO A 211 -11.86 2.59 -21.39
N LEU A 212 -11.48 2.07 -22.59
CA LEU A 212 -10.07 1.97 -22.99
C LEU A 212 -9.37 3.32 -22.97
N LEU A 213 -10.00 4.36 -23.54
CA LEU A 213 -9.42 5.70 -23.56
C LEU A 213 -9.23 6.25 -22.16
N ALA A 214 -10.24 6.13 -21.28
CA ALA A 214 -10.12 6.56 -19.88
C ALA A 214 -9.01 5.78 -19.14
N SER A 215 -8.88 4.47 -19.41
CA SER A 215 -7.83 3.63 -18.83
C SER A 215 -6.44 4.08 -19.28
N VAL A 216 -6.24 4.34 -20.58
CA VAL A 216 -4.97 4.83 -21.13
C VAL A 216 -4.63 6.22 -20.57
N LEU A 217 -5.59 7.15 -20.56
CA LEU A 217 -5.39 8.50 -20.06
C LEU A 217 -5.09 8.50 -18.55
N GLY A 218 -5.85 7.73 -17.75
CA GLY A 218 -5.66 7.66 -16.29
C GLY A 218 -4.33 6.98 -15.92
N THR A 219 -4.02 5.84 -16.52
CA THR A 219 -2.75 5.14 -16.31
C THR A 219 -1.58 6.00 -16.80
N GLY A 220 -1.69 6.58 -17.99
CA GLY A 220 -0.66 7.46 -18.55
C GLY A 220 -0.40 8.69 -17.67
N THR A 221 -1.45 9.28 -17.08
CA THR A 221 -1.32 10.39 -16.13
C THR A 221 -0.47 9.97 -14.93
N VAL A 222 -0.81 8.83 -14.30
CA VAL A 222 -0.09 8.37 -13.10
C VAL A 222 1.35 8.00 -13.45
N LEU A 223 1.56 7.27 -14.55
CA LEU A 223 2.89 6.89 -15.02
C LEU A 223 3.76 8.13 -15.31
N ALA A 224 3.25 9.08 -16.10
CA ALA A 224 3.99 10.29 -16.45
C ALA A 224 4.29 11.15 -15.22
N LEU A 225 3.35 11.25 -14.27
CA LEU A 225 3.55 12.00 -13.03
C LEU A 225 4.60 11.34 -12.14
N VAL A 226 4.48 10.05 -11.86
CA VAL A 226 5.44 9.33 -11.00
C VAL A 226 6.82 9.32 -11.64
N LEU A 227 6.90 9.09 -12.96
CA LEU A 227 8.14 9.16 -13.72
C LEU A 227 8.77 10.57 -13.66
N GLY A 228 7.96 11.61 -13.89
CA GLY A 228 8.42 13.00 -13.83
C GLY A 228 8.96 13.39 -12.44
N LEU A 229 8.29 12.96 -11.36
CA LEU A 229 8.72 13.18 -10.00
C LEU A 229 10.03 12.42 -9.69
N THR A 230 10.17 11.17 -10.15
CA THR A 230 11.39 10.38 -10.01
C THR A 230 12.55 11.05 -10.76
N LEU A 231 12.36 11.42 -12.04
CA LEU A 231 13.38 12.11 -12.83
C LEU A 231 13.75 13.48 -12.24
N GLY A 232 12.80 14.17 -11.61
CA GLY A 232 13.03 15.45 -10.93
C GLY A 232 14.02 15.31 -9.77
N SER A 233 13.89 14.26 -8.98
CA SER A 233 14.80 13.96 -7.87
C SER A 233 16.17 13.45 -8.35
N GLU A 234 16.25 12.76 -9.50
CA GLU A 234 17.49 12.17 -10.03
C GLU A 234 18.29 13.14 -10.90
N ARG A 235 17.60 13.83 -11.84
CA ARG A 235 18.22 14.63 -12.91
C ARG A 235 18.03 16.13 -12.75
N GLY A 236 17.26 16.54 -11.73
CA GLY A 236 16.90 17.93 -11.51
C GLY A 236 15.55 18.32 -12.11
N TRP A 237 14.93 19.32 -11.49
CA TRP A 237 13.55 19.74 -11.77
C TRP A 237 13.40 20.51 -13.08
N THR A 238 14.50 21.10 -13.59
CA THR A 238 14.55 21.83 -14.85
C THR A 238 15.00 20.99 -16.04
N ALA A 239 15.38 19.74 -15.80
CA ALA A 239 15.83 18.84 -16.88
C ALA A 239 14.69 18.60 -17.89
N THR A 240 15.02 18.63 -19.18
CA THR A 240 14.03 18.45 -20.26
C THR A 240 13.15 17.20 -20.10
N PRO A 241 13.69 16.01 -19.73
CA PRO A 241 12.85 14.83 -19.55
C PRO A 241 11.90 14.98 -18.34
N THR A 242 12.31 15.65 -17.27
CA THR A 242 11.46 15.92 -16.09
C THR A 242 10.28 16.81 -16.47
N VAL A 243 10.59 17.97 -17.08
CA VAL A 243 9.56 18.94 -17.51
C VAL A 243 8.62 18.32 -18.56
N GLY A 244 9.19 17.53 -19.49
CA GLY A 244 8.40 16.82 -20.50
C GLY A 244 7.42 15.80 -19.88
N CYS A 245 7.88 14.98 -18.92
CA CYS A 245 7.01 14.02 -18.22
C CYS A 245 5.94 14.71 -17.38
N LEU A 246 6.28 15.78 -16.65
CA LEU A 246 5.29 16.53 -15.85
C LEU A 246 4.28 17.25 -16.75
N GLY A 247 4.71 17.86 -17.86
CA GLY A 247 3.83 18.46 -18.86
C GLY A 247 2.89 17.44 -19.49
N LEU A 248 3.42 16.26 -19.84
CA LEU A 248 2.62 15.13 -20.35
C LEU A 248 1.60 14.66 -19.30
N ALA A 249 1.98 14.59 -18.02
CA ALA A 249 1.07 14.20 -16.96
C ALA A 249 -0.11 15.17 -16.85
N VAL A 250 0.14 16.50 -16.92
CA VAL A 250 -0.91 17.51 -16.92
C VAL A 250 -1.82 17.37 -18.14
N LEU A 251 -1.26 17.20 -19.34
CA LEU A 251 -2.02 17.03 -20.57
C LEU A 251 -2.94 15.80 -20.50
N LEU A 252 -2.39 14.66 -20.06
CA LEU A 252 -3.15 13.41 -19.93
C LEU A 252 -4.22 13.52 -18.83
N LEU A 253 -3.94 14.23 -17.73
CA LEU A 253 -4.92 14.49 -16.67
C LEU A 253 -6.10 15.32 -17.19
N VAL A 254 -5.83 16.40 -17.95
CA VAL A 254 -6.88 17.21 -18.57
C VAL A 254 -7.71 16.36 -19.52
N GLY A 255 -7.08 15.57 -20.37
CA GLY A 255 -7.74 14.61 -21.25
C GLY A 255 -8.57 13.58 -20.48
N PHE A 256 -8.04 13.04 -19.38
CA PHE A 256 -8.75 12.11 -18.51
C PHE A 256 -10.00 12.73 -17.90
N VAL A 257 -9.87 13.92 -17.29
CA VAL A 257 -11.00 14.64 -16.67
C VAL A 257 -12.07 15.01 -17.71
N HIS A 258 -11.65 15.44 -18.90
CA HIS A 258 -12.57 15.72 -19.98
C HIS A 258 -13.34 14.47 -20.40
N ASN A 259 -12.62 13.36 -20.64
CA ASN A 259 -13.22 12.08 -21.01
C ASN A 259 -14.17 11.55 -19.92
N GLU A 260 -13.81 11.65 -18.63
CA GLU A 260 -14.67 11.22 -17.51
C GLU A 260 -15.96 12.05 -17.40
N ARG A 261 -15.99 13.27 -17.94
CA ARG A 261 -17.17 14.14 -17.94
C ARG A 261 -18.08 13.95 -19.17
N THR A 262 -17.52 13.56 -20.31
CA THR A 262 -18.21 13.55 -21.62
C THR A 262 -18.49 12.16 -22.16
N ALA A 263 -17.66 11.16 -21.82
CA ALA A 263 -17.79 9.83 -22.39
C ALA A 263 -18.93 9.00 -21.75
N ARG A 264 -19.52 8.12 -22.55
CA ARG A 264 -20.53 7.16 -22.08
C ARG A 264 -19.94 6.01 -21.24
N ALA A 265 -18.68 5.66 -21.49
CA ALA A 265 -17.95 4.64 -20.74
C ALA A 265 -16.83 5.32 -19.92
N VAL A 266 -17.00 5.37 -18.60
CA VAL A 266 -16.10 6.04 -17.66
C VAL A 266 -15.27 5.01 -16.87
N LEU A 267 -14.06 5.39 -16.48
CA LEU A 267 -13.21 4.55 -15.65
C LEU A 267 -13.68 4.53 -14.19
N ILE A 268 -14.04 5.69 -13.65
CA ILE A 268 -14.58 5.84 -12.30
C ILE A 268 -16.09 6.01 -12.40
N GLU A 269 -16.83 4.96 -12.03
CA GLU A 269 -18.29 4.99 -12.14
C GLU A 269 -18.93 6.11 -11.28
N PRO A 270 -20.07 6.68 -11.71
CA PRO A 270 -20.72 7.76 -10.98
C PRO A 270 -21.08 7.42 -9.54
N VAL A 271 -21.39 6.15 -9.25
CA VAL A 271 -21.67 5.67 -7.91
C VAL A 271 -20.43 5.84 -7.00
N LEU A 272 -19.23 5.52 -7.47
CA LEU A 272 -17.99 5.68 -6.72
C LEU A 272 -17.66 7.17 -6.50
N ARG A 273 -17.82 7.99 -7.53
CA ARG A 273 -17.58 9.45 -7.43
C ARG A 273 -18.48 10.14 -6.40
N ARG A 274 -19.72 9.62 -6.22
CA ARG A 274 -20.69 10.16 -5.26
C ARG A 274 -20.54 9.58 -3.86
N THR A 275 -19.84 8.48 -3.70
CA THR A 275 -19.65 7.80 -2.40
C THR A 275 -18.78 8.65 -1.47
N GLY A 276 -19.39 9.23 -0.44
CA GLY A 276 -18.71 10.12 0.51
C GLY A 276 -17.62 9.42 1.29
N SER A 277 -17.88 8.18 1.75
CA SER A 277 -16.89 7.38 2.48
C SER A 277 -15.64 7.09 1.66
N LEU A 278 -15.77 6.83 0.35
CA LEU A 278 -14.63 6.61 -0.54
C LEU A 278 -13.76 7.87 -0.66
N ARG A 279 -14.38 9.05 -0.79
CA ARG A 279 -13.63 10.33 -0.83
C ARG A 279 -12.87 10.59 0.46
N VAL A 280 -13.50 10.33 1.61
CA VAL A 280 -12.86 10.45 2.92
C VAL A 280 -11.71 9.46 3.05
N GLY A 281 -11.92 8.20 2.66
CA GLY A 281 -10.89 7.17 2.67
C GLY A 281 -9.71 7.55 1.76
N ALA A 282 -9.96 8.04 0.54
CA ALA A 282 -8.92 8.49 -0.38
C ALA A 282 -8.11 9.68 0.18
N ALA A 283 -8.76 10.65 0.80
CA ALA A 283 -8.07 11.75 1.48
C ALA A 283 -7.25 11.25 2.68
N ALA A 284 -7.80 10.31 3.47
CA ALA A 284 -7.09 9.71 4.60
C ALA A 284 -5.86 8.91 4.15
N THR A 285 -5.95 8.13 3.06
CA THR A 285 -4.81 7.39 2.50
C THR A 285 -3.73 8.32 1.94
N ALA A 286 -4.13 9.44 1.33
CA ALA A 286 -3.18 10.46 0.87
C ALA A 286 -2.43 11.10 2.04
N LEU A 287 -3.14 11.57 3.07
CA LEU A 287 -2.55 12.20 4.25
C LEU A 287 -1.72 11.22 5.09
N TYR A 288 -2.13 9.95 5.15
CA TYR A 288 -1.33 8.87 5.73
C TYR A 288 0.03 8.75 5.05
N MET A 289 0.06 8.71 3.71
CA MET A 289 1.31 8.54 2.98
C MET A 289 2.16 9.82 3.01
N ALA A 290 1.53 10.99 3.02
CA ALA A 290 2.20 12.28 3.20
C ALA A 290 2.80 12.48 4.60
N SER A 291 2.38 11.69 5.57
CA SER A 291 2.86 11.75 6.96
C SER A 291 3.70 10.51 7.30
N VAL A 292 3.13 9.56 8.02
CA VAL A 292 3.85 8.38 8.51
C VAL A 292 4.36 7.44 7.40
N GLY A 293 3.71 7.43 6.23
CA GLY A 293 4.19 6.64 5.10
C GLY A 293 5.53 7.14 4.54
N SER A 294 5.77 8.44 4.62
CA SER A 294 7.03 9.08 4.17
C SER A 294 8.10 9.15 5.27
N GLU A 295 7.78 8.79 6.51
CA GLU A 295 8.70 8.74 7.64
C GLU A 295 9.88 7.79 7.37
N PHE A 296 9.63 6.65 6.71
CA PHE A 296 10.68 5.70 6.32
C PHE A 296 11.75 6.35 5.44
N TYR A 297 11.35 7.18 4.48
CA TYR A 297 12.28 7.89 3.61
C TYR A 297 13.16 8.87 4.41
N LEU A 298 12.54 9.70 5.26
CA LEU A 298 13.26 10.67 6.08
C LEU A 298 14.19 10.01 7.08
N LEU A 299 13.74 8.96 7.77
CA LEU A 299 14.55 8.22 8.73
C LEU A 299 15.74 7.51 8.08
N THR A 300 15.54 6.95 6.87
CA THR A 300 16.65 6.31 6.14
C THR A 300 17.75 7.33 5.86
N LEU A 301 17.40 8.50 5.35
CA LEU A 301 18.36 9.57 5.08
C LEU A 301 18.99 10.11 6.37
N LEU A 302 18.19 10.32 7.42
CA LEU A 302 18.70 10.79 8.71
C LEU A 302 19.69 9.80 9.32
N LEU A 303 19.35 8.51 9.37
CA LEU A 303 20.20 7.52 10.01
C LEU A 303 21.45 7.19 9.19
N GLN A 304 21.33 7.02 7.88
CA GLN A 304 22.45 6.60 7.04
C GLN A 304 23.29 7.81 6.57
N ALA A 305 22.66 8.84 5.99
CA ALA A 305 23.39 9.96 5.42
C ALA A 305 23.86 10.99 6.47
N ALA A 306 22.99 11.34 7.46
CA ALA A 306 23.33 12.36 8.44
C ALA A 306 24.01 11.80 9.69
N LYS A 307 23.58 10.64 10.22
CA LYS A 307 24.16 10.03 11.43
C LYS A 307 25.18 8.92 11.14
N GLY A 308 25.45 8.59 9.86
CA GLY A 308 26.49 7.63 9.46
C GLY A 308 26.25 6.18 9.89
N TYR A 309 24.99 5.78 10.15
CA TYR A 309 24.69 4.40 10.54
C TYR A 309 24.93 3.45 9.36
N PRO A 310 25.66 2.34 9.56
CA PRO A 310 25.74 1.31 8.53
C PRO A 310 24.32 0.75 8.25
N PRO A 311 24.07 0.23 7.03
CA PRO A 311 22.73 -0.21 6.60
C PRO A 311 22.04 -1.17 7.56
N LEU A 312 22.78 -2.15 8.13
CA LEU A 312 22.23 -3.10 9.09
C LEU A 312 21.76 -2.40 10.39
N ARG A 313 22.58 -1.48 10.93
CA ARG A 313 22.23 -0.72 12.14
C ARG A 313 21.03 0.18 11.90
N ALA A 314 20.97 0.83 10.73
CA ALA A 314 19.81 1.62 10.33
C ALA A 314 18.56 0.75 10.21
N GLY A 315 18.63 -0.43 9.57
CA GLY A 315 17.53 -1.39 9.49
C GLY A 315 17.03 -1.85 10.87
N LEU A 316 17.95 -2.17 11.80
CA LEU A 316 17.59 -2.54 13.18
C LEU A 316 16.93 -1.37 13.94
N ALA A 317 17.32 -0.14 13.65
CA ALA A 317 16.69 1.05 14.24
C ALA A 317 15.23 1.24 13.81
N PHE A 318 14.78 0.64 12.70
CA PHE A 318 13.37 0.63 12.29
C PHE A 318 12.52 -0.44 12.98
N LEU A 319 13.13 -1.47 13.62
CA LEU A 319 12.37 -2.57 14.23
C LEU A 319 11.32 -2.11 15.24
N PRO A 320 11.61 -1.19 16.20
CA PRO A 320 10.60 -0.71 17.13
C PRO A 320 9.38 -0.11 16.43
N LEU A 321 9.59 0.71 15.41
CA LEU A 321 8.52 1.26 14.59
C LEU A 321 7.70 0.16 13.92
N ALA A 322 8.33 -0.81 13.27
CA ALA A 322 7.65 -1.90 12.57
C ALA A 322 6.84 -2.80 13.51
N VAL A 323 7.37 -3.09 14.71
CA VAL A 323 6.67 -3.84 15.76
C VAL A 323 5.42 -3.07 16.20
N LEU A 324 5.55 -1.75 16.44
CA LEU A 324 4.43 -0.92 16.86
C LEU A 324 3.38 -0.72 15.74
N VAL A 325 3.78 -0.66 14.46
CA VAL A 325 2.83 -0.68 13.33
C VAL A 325 1.99 -1.96 13.36
N THR A 326 2.62 -3.12 13.56
CA THR A 326 1.91 -4.41 13.66
C THR A 326 1.00 -4.46 14.89
N ALA A 327 1.48 -4.00 16.05
CA ALA A 327 0.70 -3.92 17.28
C ALA A 327 -0.50 -2.98 17.15
N GLY A 328 -0.30 -1.77 16.60
CA GLY A 328 -1.33 -0.78 16.33
C GLY A 328 -2.39 -1.29 15.36
N SER A 329 -1.99 -1.97 14.28
CA SER A 329 -2.92 -2.54 13.30
C SER A 329 -3.77 -3.68 13.92
N THR A 330 -3.15 -4.50 14.77
CA THR A 330 -3.86 -5.51 15.56
C THR A 330 -4.82 -4.88 16.57
N ALA A 331 -4.39 -3.80 17.23
CA ALA A 331 -5.22 -3.03 18.15
C ALA A 331 -6.40 -2.38 17.43
N ALA A 332 -6.20 -1.84 16.21
CA ALA A 332 -7.28 -1.30 15.38
C ALA A 332 -8.37 -2.35 15.12
N GLY A 333 -7.98 -3.59 14.78
CA GLY A 333 -8.93 -4.69 14.57
C GLY A 333 -9.77 -5.05 15.79
N ARG A 334 -9.22 -4.86 17.01
CA ARG A 334 -9.97 -5.02 18.27
C ARG A 334 -10.81 -3.78 18.59
N ALA A 335 -10.25 -2.59 18.36
CA ALA A 335 -10.88 -1.31 18.67
C ALA A 335 -12.15 -1.05 17.87
N VAL A 336 -12.18 -1.40 16.56
CA VAL A 336 -13.37 -1.26 15.70
C VAL A 336 -14.57 -2.14 16.12
N ARG A 337 -14.38 -3.03 17.12
CA ARG A 337 -15.47 -3.79 17.73
C ARG A 337 -16.21 -3.02 18.83
N ARG A 338 -15.57 -2.02 19.42
CA ARG A 338 -16.09 -1.21 20.53
C ARG A 338 -16.28 0.25 20.16
N PHE A 339 -15.47 0.73 19.21
CA PHE A 339 -15.44 2.13 18.79
C PHE A 339 -15.74 2.22 17.28
N THR A 340 -16.16 3.39 16.82
CA THR A 340 -16.36 3.62 15.40
C THR A 340 -15.00 3.63 14.66
N PRO A 341 -14.94 3.21 13.39
CA PRO A 341 -13.71 3.30 12.59
C PRO A 341 -13.14 4.73 12.52
N SER A 342 -14.01 5.74 12.54
CA SER A 342 -13.60 7.16 12.57
C SER A 342 -12.89 7.52 13.88
N THR A 343 -13.33 7.00 15.04
CA THR A 343 -12.65 7.20 16.32
C THR A 343 -11.25 6.58 16.30
N VAL A 344 -11.13 5.35 15.77
CA VAL A 344 -9.82 4.67 15.66
C VAL A 344 -8.88 5.44 14.72
N LEU A 345 -9.39 5.95 13.59
CA LEU A 345 -8.63 6.78 12.65
C LEU A 345 -8.15 8.08 13.31
N THR A 346 -9.04 8.75 14.09
CA THR A 346 -8.72 9.97 14.83
C THR A 346 -7.61 9.74 15.86
N SER A 347 -7.73 8.66 16.66
CA SER A 347 -6.70 8.28 17.63
C SER A 347 -5.37 7.97 16.95
N GLY A 348 -5.42 7.29 15.79
CA GLY A 348 -4.22 6.99 15.01
C GLY A 348 -3.49 8.24 14.54
N PHE A 349 -4.21 9.19 13.91
CA PHE A 349 -3.59 10.45 13.49
C PHE A 349 -3.12 11.32 14.65
N LEU A 350 -3.84 11.34 15.77
CA LEU A 350 -3.42 12.08 16.97
C LEU A 350 -2.08 11.56 17.52
N ILE A 351 -1.97 10.24 17.70
CA ILE A 351 -0.76 9.59 18.20
C ILE A 351 0.40 9.76 17.20
N ALA A 352 0.13 9.56 15.90
CA ALA A 352 1.13 9.76 14.86
C ALA A 352 1.63 11.20 14.79
N THR A 353 0.74 12.20 14.91
CA THR A 353 1.12 13.62 14.98
C THR A 353 2.05 13.87 16.14
N GLY A 354 1.75 13.32 17.33
CA GLY A 354 2.62 13.42 18.51
C GLY A 354 3.99 12.80 18.29
N GLY A 355 4.06 11.61 17.65
CA GLY A 355 5.32 10.93 17.33
C GLY A 355 6.18 11.69 16.32
N LEU A 356 5.58 12.18 15.23
CA LEU A 356 6.29 12.98 14.22
C LEU A 356 6.73 14.34 14.75
N LEU A 357 5.91 14.97 15.61
CA LEU A 357 6.30 16.21 16.31
C LEU A 357 7.48 15.97 17.25
N TRP A 358 7.46 14.89 18.03
CA TRP A 358 8.60 14.49 18.86
C TRP A 358 9.87 14.40 18.02
N LEU A 359 9.84 13.61 16.94
CA LEU A 359 10.98 13.47 16.04
C LEU A 359 11.46 14.84 15.53
N SER A 360 10.55 15.73 15.10
CA SER A 360 10.92 17.06 14.59
C SER A 360 11.66 17.94 15.61
N LEU A 361 11.40 17.72 16.91
CA LEU A 361 11.99 18.52 18.00
C LEU A 361 13.32 17.94 18.52
N THR A 362 13.48 16.60 18.43
CA THR A 362 14.60 15.88 19.06
C THR A 362 15.67 15.35 18.10
N LEU A 363 15.54 15.61 16.79
CA LEU A 363 16.45 15.09 15.74
C LEU A 363 17.95 15.35 15.98
N HIS A 364 18.27 16.43 16.72
CA HIS A 364 19.65 16.90 16.90
C HIS A 364 20.38 16.15 18.03
N GLY A 365 19.65 15.41 18.86
CA GLY A 365 20.25 14.65 19.95
C GLY A 365 21.05 13.45 19.45
N ASP A 366 22.03 13.01 20.26
CA ASP A 366 22.92 11.90 19.93
C ASP A 366 22.42 10.55 20.44
N SER A 367 21.40 10.57 21.30
CA SER A 367 20.84 9.36 21.91
C SER A 367 19.67 8.81 21.11
N TYR A 368 19.86 7.65 20.47
CA TYR A 368 18.77 6.95 19.83
C TYR A 368 17.59 6.69 20.79
N ALA A 369 17.89 6.27 22.02
CA ALA A 369 16.88 5.85 23.00
C ALA A 369 16.01 7.02 23.50
N VAL A 370 16.58 8.21 23.62
CA VAL A 370 15.87 9.40 24.13
C VAL A 370 15.29 10.23 22.98
N ASP A 371 16.04 10.40 21.91
CA ASP A 371 15.70 11.36 20.87
C ASP A 371 14.82 10.77 19.77
N LEU A 372 15.08 9.52 19.35
CA LEU A 372 14.38 8.91 18.22
C LEU A 372 13.32 7.89 18.68
N LEU A 373 13.68 6.98 19.60
CA LEU A 373 12.84 5.84 19.97
C LEU A 373 11.43 6.22 20.43
N PRO A 374 11.19 7.23 21.29
CA PRO A 374 9.84 7.59 21.70
C PRO A 374 8.97 8.04 20.53
N GLY A 375 9.52 8.84 19.62
CA GLY A 375 8.84 9.27 18.40
C GLY A 375 8.48 8.11 17.50
N LEU A 376 9.42 7.16 17.28
CA LEU A 376 9.20 5.95 16.48
C LEU A 376 8.12 5.02 17.08
N LEU A 377 8.07 4.89 18.40
CA LEU A 377 7.04 4.08 19.07
C LEU A 377 5.66 4.71 18.89
N LEU A 378 5.52 6.03 19.07
CA LEU A 378 4.27 6.75 18.90
C LEU A 378 3.83 6.76 17.45
N SER A 379 4.70 7.17 16.52
CA SER A 379 4.36 7.22 15.08
C SER A 379 4.03 5.84 14.56
N GLY A 380 4.78 4.80 14.92
CA GLY A 380 4.54 3.42 14.51
C GLY A 380 3.19 2.88 15.01
N PHE A 381 2.83 3.11 16.27
CA PHE A 381 1.53 2.70 16.80
C PHE A 381 0.38 3.45 16.11
N GLY A 382 0.52 4.78 15.94
CA GLY A 382 -0.42 5.60 15.19
C GLY A 382 -0.60 5.13 13.74
N HIS A 383 0.50 4.86 13.05
CA HIS A 383 0.55 4.28 11.71
C HIS A 383 -0.32 2.99 11.63
N GLY A 384 -0.09 2.07 12.59
CA GLY A 384 -0.85 0.83 12.67
C GLY A 384 -2.36 1.03 12.86
N LEU A 385 -2.78 2.03 13.63
CA LEU A 385 -4.20 2.37 13.81
C LEU A 385 -4.80 2.98 12.53
N ILE A 386 -4.06 3.84 11.82
CA ILE A 386 -4.54 4.54 10.63
C ILE A 386 -4.74 3.55 9.48
N TYR A 387 -3.76 2.68 9.21
CA TYR A 387 -3.70 1.89 7.99
C TYR A 387 -4.97 1.07 7.71
N PRO A 388 -5.45 0.18 8.59
CA PRO A 388 -6.70 -0.55 8.33
C PRO A 388 -7.92 0.36 8.36
N SER A 389 -7.92 1.40 9.23
CA SER A 389 -9.09 2.28 9.43
C SER A 389 -9.44 3.08 8.18
N MET A 390 -8.43 3.57 7.44
CA MET A 390 -8.65 4.32 6.20
C MET A 390 -9.31 3.45 5.11
N PHE A 391 -8.96 2.16 4.99
CA PHE A 391 -9.59 1.21 4.07
C PHE A 391 -10.98 0.82 4.54
N ILE A 392 -11.19 0.59 5.84
CA ILE A 392 -12.52 0.29 6.41
C ILE A 392 -13.49 1.43 6.12
N ILE A 393 -13.09 2.69 6.36
CA ILE A 393 -13.91 3.87 6.08
C ILE A 393 -14.14 4.00 4.57
N GLY A 394 -13.09 3.94 3.77
CA GLY A 394 -13.16 4.17 2.34
C GLY A 394 -14.02 3.17 1.58
N THR A 395 -14.12 1.93 2.06
CA THR A 395 -14.89 0.87 1.40
C THR A 395 -16.26 0.63 2.03
N ARG A 396 -16.62 1.33 3.12
CA ARG A 396 -17.82 1.06 3.92
C ARG A 396 -19.11 1.09 3.11
N ASP A 397 -19.33 2.19 2.36
CA ASP A 397 -20.57 2.44 1.63
C ASP A 397 -20.46 2.08 0.13
N VAL A 398 -19.37 1.38 -0.24
CA VAL A 398 -19.15 0.95 -1.62
C VAL A 398 -19.87 -0.38 -1.87
N PRO A 399 -20.65 -0.48 -2.97
CA PRO A 399 -21.29 -1.75 -3.36
C PRO A 399 -20.27 -2.88 -3.57
N ALA A 400 -20.67 -4.12 -3.26
CA ALA A 400 -19.80 -5.29 -3.38
C ALA A 400 -19.20 -5.48 -4.79
N ALA A 401 -19.96 -5.10 -5.83
CA ALA A 401 -19.53 -5.18 -7.23
C ALA A 401 -18.39 -4.21 -7.60
N HIS A 402 -18.10 -3.20 -6.78
CA HIS A 402 -17.11 -2.14 -7.05
C HIS A 402 -15.98 -2.08 -6.01
N GLN A 403 -15.87 -3.09 -5.15
CA GLN A 403 -14.87 -3.13 -4.07
C GLN A 403 -13.42 -3.16 -4.61
N GLY A 404 -13.18 -3.83 -5.75
CA GLY A 404 -11.88 -3.87 -6.40
C GLY A 404 -11.46 -2.48 -6.91
N THR A 405 -12.35 -1.78 -7.63
CA THR A 405 -12.09 -0.40 -8.09
C THR A 405 -11.93 0.57 -6.92
N ALA A 406 -12.73 0.46 -5.87
CA ALA A 406 -12.59 1.29 -4.67
C ALA A 406 -11.25 1.08 -3.98
N GLY A 407 -10.85 -0.18 -3.79
CA GLY A 407 -9.53 -0.52 -3.24
C GLY A 407 -8.39 0.05 -4.08
N ALA A 408 -8.50 -0.06 -5.41
CA ALA A 408 -7.54 0.52 -6.34
C ALA A 408 -7.43 2.05 -6.20
N LEU A 409 -8.57 2.76 -6.11
CA LEU A 409 -8.60 4.22 -5.94
C LEU A 409 -7.94 4.65 -4.63
N LEU A 410 -8.22 3.96 -3.51
CA LEU A 410 -7.59 4.20 -2.22
C LEU A 410 -6.07 4.00 -2.30
N THR A 411 -5.64 2.89 -2.89
CA THR A 411 -4.21 2.58 -3.03
C THR A 411 -3.51 3.53 -4.01
N THR A 412 -4.16 3.92 -5.12
CA THR A 412 -3.62 4.93 -6.05
C THR A 412 -3.45 6.28 -5.34
N SER A 413 -4.44 6.72 -4.56
CA SER A 413 -4.34 7.95 -3.75
C SER A 413 -3.15 7.90 -2.79
N GLN A 414 -2.93 6.74 -2.15
CA GLN A 414 -1.80 6.50 -1.27
C GLN A 414 -0.46 6.66 -1.99
N TYR A 415 -0.22 5.91 -3.07
CA TYR A 415 1.07 5.90 -3.76
C TYR A 415 1.35 7.20 -4.52
N LEU A 416 0.31 7.83 -5.09
CA LEU A 416 0.44 9.12 -5.75
C LEU A 416 0.84 10.21 -4.75
N SER A 417 0.18 10.25 -3.58
CA SER A 417 0.55 11.17 -2.50
C SER A 417 1.96 10.90 -2.01
N GLY A 418 2.38 9.63 -1.90
CA GLY A 418 3.74 9.26 -1.53
C GLY A 418 4.78 9.80 -2.50
N ALA A 419 4.57 9.64 -3.81
CA ALA A 419 5.47 10.16 -4.82
C ALA A 419 5.60 11.69 -4.76
N VAL A 420 4.47 12.40 -4.62
CA VAL A 420 4.47 13.86 -4.46
C VAL A 420 5.18 14.27 -3.18
N THR A 421 4.91 13.58 -2.08
CA THR A 421 5.51 13.91 -0.77
C THR A 421 7.01 13.68 -0.78
N VAL A 422 7.50 12.55 -1.31
CA VAL A 422 8.95 12.31 -1.44
C VAL A 422 9.61 13.39 -2.29
N ALA A 423 8.99 13.83 -3.38
CA ALA A 423 9.48 14.93 -4.20
C ALA A 423 9.60 16.25 -3.41
N VAL A 424 8.55 16.60 -2.64
CA VAL A 424 8.56 17.80 -1.77
C VAL A 424 9.62 17.69 -0.68
N LEU A 425 9.77 16.51 -0.05
CA LEU A 425 10.77 16.27 0.98
C LEU A 425 12.20 16.34 0.41
N THR A 426 12.42 15.79 -0.78
CA THR A 426 13.73 15.89 -1.48
C THR A 426 14.09 17.34 -1.77
N LEU A 427 13.14 18.16 -2.23
CA LEU A 427 13.34 19.60 -2.42
C LEU A 427 13.66 20.31 -1.09
N THR A 428 12.95 19.97 -0.02
CA THR A 428 13.14 20.55 1.31
C THR A 428 14.51 20.20 1.89
N LEU A 429 14.97 18.97 1.68
CA LEU A 429 16.26 18.51 2.16
C LEU A 429 17.43 19.14 1.38
N GLY A 430 17.27 19.34 0.08
CA GLY A 430 18.30 19.86 -0.79
C GLY A 430 19.49 18.88 -1.00
N PRO A 431 20.54 19.30 -1.71
CA PRO A 431 21.67 18.43 -2.06
C PRO A 431 22.60 18.08 -0.88
N ALA A 432 22.61 18.90 0.17
CA ALA A 432 23.41 18.70 1.38
C ALA A 432 22.51 18.88 2.62
N PRO A 433 21.72 17.84 2.99
CA PRO A 433 20.74 17.98 4.04
C PRO A 433 21.38 18.17 5.41
N GLY A 434 21.09 19.32 6.02
CA GLY A 434 21.51 19.68 7.38
C GLY A 434 20.39 19.49 8.41
N PRO A 435 20.70 19.73 9.70
CA PRO A 435 19.72 19.57 10.78
C PRO A 435 18.44 20.39 10.58
N VAL A 436 18.54 21.61 10.09
CA VAL A 436 17.40 22.49 9.84
C VAL A 436 16.47 21.94 8.74
N SER A 437 17.05 21.42 7.65
CA SER A 437 16.26 20.84 6.56
C SER A 437 15.54 19.55 6.97
N PHE A 438 16.17 18.69 7.78
CA PHE A 438 15.51 17.52 8.37
C PHE A 438 14.37 17.94 9.28
N ARG A 439 14.58 18.92 10.18
CA ARG A 439 13.50 19.43 11.05
C ARG A 439 12.33 19.96 10.24
N THR A 440 12.59 20.75 9.21
CA THR A 440 11.53 21.26 8.30
C THR A 440 10.79 20.13 7.62
N ALA A 441 11.49 19.11 7.12
CA ALA A 441 10.90 17.95 6.48
C ALA A 441 9.99 17.15 7.44
N PHE A 442 10.42 16.92 8.69
CA PHE A 442 9.58 16.28 9.72
C PHE A 442 8.39 17.14 10.15
N LEU A 443 8.54 18.48 10.19
CA LEU A 443 7.42 19.39 10.45
C LEU A 443 6.37 19.35 9.32
N LEU A 444 6.78 19.21 8.06
CA LEU A 444 5.85 19.02 6.93
C LEU A 444 5.06 17.72 7.07
N THR A 445 5.72 16.61 7.43
CA THR A 445 5.01 15.33 7.68
C THR A 445 4.11 15.41 8.90
N THR A 446 4.51 16.15 9.95
CA THR A 446 3.68 16.44 11.12
C THR A 446 2.43 17.23 10.74
N ALA A 447 2.58 18.26 9.90
CA ALA A 447 1.44 19.06 9.41
C ALA A 447 0.47 18.21 8.58
N ALA A 448 0.98 17.28 7.74
CA ALA A 448 0.14 16.33 7.02
C ALA A 448 -0.62 15.38 7.96
N ALA A 449 0.00 14.89 9.03
CA ALA A 449 -0.66 14.08 10.06
C ALA A 449 -1.74 14.88 10.80
N ALA A 450 -1.46 16.13 11.16
CA ALA A 450 -2.43 17.03 11.79
C ALA A 450 -3.62 17.34 10.86
N ALA A 451 -3.39 17.51 9.55
CA ALA A 451 -4.47 17.62 8.57
C ALA A 451 -5.32 16.34 8.51
N GLY A 452 -4.69 15.17 8.63
CA GLY A 452 -5.36 13.87 8.75
C GLY A 452 -6.23 13.78 10.01
N LEU A 453 -5.73 14.31 11.13
CA LEU A 453 -6.49 14.41 12.37
C LEU A 453 -7.74 15.31 12.20
N VAL A 454 -7.59 16.48 11.58
CA VAL A 454 -8.73 17.38 11.30
C VAL A 454 -9.76 16.70 10.39
N LEU A 455 -9.32 16.01 9.34
CA LEU A 455 -10.19 15.23 8.47
C LEU A 455 -10.96 14.17 9.27
N ALA A 456 -10.27 13.39 10.11
CA ALA A 456 -10.88 12.32 10.90
C ALA A 456 -11.90 12.87 11.92
N LEU A 457 -11.60 13.98 12.59
CA LEU A 457 -12.52 14.68 13.50
C LEU A 457 -13.77 15.20 12.78
N SER A 458 -13.62 15.73 11.57
CA SER A 458 -14.76 16.22 10.79
C SER A 458 -15.74 15.10 10.39
N THR A 459 -15.22 13.88 10.21
CA THR A 459 -16.04 12.71 9.85
C THR A 459 -16.70 12.06 11.07
N SER A 460 -16.07 12.11 12.24
CA SER A 460 -16.64 11.58 13.47
C SER A 460 -17.87 12.39 13.92
N ARG A 461 -17.86 13.70 13.73
CA ARG A 461 -18.99 14.59 14.07
C ARG A 461 -20.24 14.38 13.17
N ARG A 462 -20.06 13.87 11.95
CA ARG A 462 -21.16 13.59 10.98
C ARG A 462 -21.80 12.22 11.20
N ALA A 463 -21.10 11.30 11.83
CA ALA A 463 -21.63 10.02 12.30
C ALA A 463 -22.23 10.26 13.69
N GLY A 464 -23.50 10.68 13.78
CA GLY A 464 -24.22 10.86 15.03
C GLY A 464 -24.15 9.60 15.92
N PRO A 465 -24.56 9.69 17.22
CA PRO A 465 -24.50 8.55 18.13
C PRO A 465 -25.27 7.36 17.52
N PRO A 466 -24.82 6.12 17.77
CA PRO A 466 -25.52 4.93 17.28
C PRO A 466 -26.98 4.99 17.76
N SER A 467 -27.92 5.07 16.80
CA SER A 467 -29.35 4.93 17.08
C SER A 467 -29.57 3.48 17.53
N GLY A 468 -29.67 3.26 18.83
CA GLY A 468 -29.96 1.92 19.37
C GLY A 468 -29.36 1.70 20.76
N ALA A 469 -29.83 2.47 21.71
CA ALA A 469 -29.82 2.12 23.12
C ALA A 469 -31.19 2.56 23.69
N GLU A 470 -32.22 1.82 23.33
CA GLU A 470 -33.44 1.69 24.10
C GLU A 470 -33.75 0.20 24.24
#